data_703cfc60759ab31de6e7a05360c47ed7
#
_entry.id   703cfc60759ab31de6e7a05360c47ed7
#
_cell.length_a   1.000
_cell.length_b   1.000
_cell.length_c   1.000
_cell.angle_alpha   90.00
_cell.angle_beta   90.00
_cell.angle_gamma   90.00
#
_symmetry.space_group_name_H-M   'P 1'
#
loop_
_entity.id
_entity.type
_entity.pdbx_description
1 polymer ?
#
loop_
_entity_poly.entity_id
_entity_poly.type
_entity_poly.pdbx_seq_one_letter_code
_entity_poly.pdbx_strand_id
1 'polypeptide(L)'
;MTRRFRAYIIFILSIAIFSPPCAAAQAEVVSLKSLLEEMIDFENIARWPAPEYSFKQFSSFDRNSKTPGNPLTWFANIDNTDGMGDALRREKNQGRTEWVFFESDGPGAVVRMWFGGRFPKGTIRFYFDGSGAPGIEAPLYEFSTGRGFVPGPFSIETALTPSGGGMNIYLPIPFARHCKITYDETAPVKLIPRTPSRWYHIDYRLYPKGVPVRTFSMAEYNSLKPELLAAGKVLLNPPDFSGGKKITEQRVIEPGREFTLELPKGPAAVRALELSLKADDMSKALRALAIRISFDNEETVVSPVGDFFGSGKGLNELKSWYRTVNKNGFMNCRWVMPFQNSARITIVNYGKQPATVRLSVATGDWNWDQNSMRFHANWHSQYPIPTRPFKDWNYITITGKGMYVGDALSVYNPTQEWWGEGDEKIYVDGESFPSIFGTGTEDYYGYSWGGTKLFQTPFVNQVRVDGPRNKGNTVDTRTRNLDAIPFSKSLKFDMEIWNWSDVNVAYAVTTYWYGLPGASSNIKPSPENLNPTLPGDTTR
;
A
#
# COMPACT_ATOMS: atom_id res chain seq x y z
N MET A 1 -14.78 -17.90 95.09
CA MET A 1 -13.77 -17.49 94.05
C MET A 1 -14.45 -17.58 92.72
N THR A 2 -14.96 -16.45 92.26
CA THR A 2 -15.76 -16.36 90.99
C THR A 2 -14.95 -15.57 89.97
N ARG A 3 -14.46 -16.19 88.92
CA ARG A 3 -13.77 -15.52 87.82
C ARG A 3 -14.81 -15.06 86.80
N ARG A 4 -14.88 -13.73 86.56
CA ARG A 4 -15.68 -13.13 85.51
C ARG A 4 -14.85 -13.12 84.21
N PHE A 5 -15.38 -13.75 83.18
CA PHE A 5 -14.91 -13.61 81.80
C PHE A 5 -15.54 -12.33 81.14
N ARG A 6 -14.69 -11.43 80.67
CA ARG A 6 -15.10 -10.29 79.85
C ARG A 6 -14.94 -10.73 78.38
N ALA A 7 -16.03 -10.76 77.62
CA ALA A 7 -16.04 -10.94 76.17
C ALA A 7 -15.80 -9.59 75.50
N TYR A 8 -14.78 -9.49 74.66
CA TYR A 8 -14.56 -8.36 73.75
C TYR A 8 -15.25 -8.67 72.42
N ILE A 9 -16.23 -7.85 72.03
CA ILE A 9 -16.84 -7.88 70.71
C ILE A 9 -16.00 -6.99 69.79
N ILE A 10 -15.34 -7.58 68.82
CA ILE A 10 -14.61 -6.84 67.76
C ILE A 10 -15.62 -6.58 66.61
N PHE A 11 -15.95 -5.30 66.43
CA PHE A 11 -16.71 -4.84 65.26
C PHE A 11 -15.74 -4.72 64.09
N ILE A 12 -15.87 -5.63 63.08
CA ILE A 12 -15.19 -5.48 61.78
C ILE A 12 -16.03 -4.58 60.90
N LEU A 13 -15.55 -3.34 60.73
CA LEU A 13 -16.13 -2.38 59.79
C LEU A 13 -15.67 -2.74 58.39
N SER A 14 -16.53 -3.39 57.58
CA SER A 14 -16.28 -3.64 56.18
C SER A 14 -16.43 -2.36 55.37
N ILE A 15 -15.30 -1.73 55.00
CA ILE A 15 -15.28 -0.61 54.05
C ILE A 15 -15.46 -1.20 52.65
N ALA A 16 -16.66 -1.06 52.07
CA ALA A 16 -16.90 -1.33 50.68
C ALA A 16 -16.21 -0.22 49.84
N ILE A 17 -15.08 -0.54 49.21
CA ILE A 17 -14.45 0.33 48.22
C ILE A 17 -15.32 0.31 46.97
N PHE A 18 -16.16 1.31 46.79
CA PHE A 18 -16.82 1.60 45.54
C PHE A 18 -15.74 2.11 44.57
N SER A 19 -15.22 1.26 43.71
CA SER A 19 -14.51 1.69 42.50
C SER A 19 -15.51 2.37 41.59
N PRO A 20 -15.28 3.62 41.14
CA PRO A 20 -16.16 4.21 40.14
C PRO A 20 -16.14 3.35 38.87
N PRO A 21 -17.28 3.18 38.16
CA PRO A 21 -17.28 2.47 36.90
C PRO A 21 -16.29 3.18 35.96
N CYS A 22 -15.32 2.42 35.45
CA CYS A 22 -14.46 2.89 34.38
C CYS A 22 -15.39 3.36 33.25
N ALA A 23 -15.43 4.67 33.00
CA ALA A 23 -16.17 5.20 31.87
C ALA A 23 -15.59 4.51 30.63
N ALA A 24 -16.39 3.63 30.01
CA ALA A 24 -16.01 3.02 28.74
C ALA A 24 -15.72 4.17 27.78
N ALA A 25 -14.48 4.27 27.32
CA ALA A 25 -14.13 5.24 26.28
C ALA A 25 -15.12 5.06 25.14
N GLN A 26 -15.84 6.12 24.82
CA GLN A 26 -16.86 6.08 23.76
C GLN A 26 -16.11 5.71 22.47
N ALA A 27 -16.47 4.59 21.85
CA ALA A 27 -15.80 4.12 20.64
C ALA A 27 -15.81 5.24 19.59
N GLU A 28 -14.65 5.57 19.07
CA GLU A 28 -14.51 6.63 18.08
C GLU A 28 -15.32 6.27 16.82
N VAL A 29 -16.11 7.23 16.35
CA VAL A 29 -17.00 7.04 15.20
C VAL A 29 -16.17 7.11 13.92
N VAL A 30 -16.14 6.03 13.15
CA VAL A 30 -15.56 6.07 11.80
C VAL A 30 -16.40 7.00 10.93
N SER A 31 -15.78 8.01 10.35
CA SER A 31 -16.41 9.06 9.55
C SER A 31 -15.48 9.55 8.45
N LEU A 32 -15.98 10.37 7.53
CA LEU A 32 -15.12 11.04 6.56
C LEU A 32 -13.98 11.80 7.26
N LYS A 33 -14.29 12.51 8.36
CA LYS A 33 -13.32 13.28 9.11
C LYS A 33 -12.22 12.38 9.72
N SER A 34 -12.60 11.35 10.47
CA SER A 34 -11.63 10.47 11.14
C SER A 34 -10.75 9.72 10.13
N LEU A 35 -11.28 9.32 8.97
CA LEU A 35 -10.51 8.69 7.91
C LEU A 35 -9.54 9.66 7.21
N LEU A 36 -9.89 10.94 7.08
CA LEU A 36 -8.95 11.96 6.59
C LEU A 36 -7.81 12.22 7.58
N GLU A 37 -8.11 12.25 8.89
CA GLU A 37 -7.13 12.37 9.96
C GLU A 37 -6.20 11.15 9.99
N GLU A 38 -6.75 9.93 9.91
CA GLU A 38 -5.99 8.69 9.78
C GLU A 38 -5.03 8.70 8.57
N MET A 39 -5.49 9.21 7.42
CA MET A 39 -4.71 9.23 6.18
C MET A 39 -3.42 10.05 6.30
N ILE A 40 -3.40 11.09 7.10
CA ILE A 40 -2.23 11.98 7.28
C ILE A 40 -1.46 11.69 8.57
N ASP A 41 -1.83 10.67 9.32
CA ASP A 41 -1.10 10.22 10.50
C ASP A 41 -0.09 9.13 10.14
N PHE A 42 1.20 9.40 10.37
CA PHE A 42 2.26 8.42 10.15
C PHE A 42 2.30 7.29 11.18
N GLU A 43 1.68 7.47 12.36
CA GLU A 43 1.76 6.51 13.46
C GLU A 43 0.73 5.38 13.38
N ASN A 44 -0.46 5.69 12.84
CA ASN A 44 -1.57 4.72 12.80
C ASN A 44 -1.18 3.39 12.17
N ILE A 45 -0.40 3.42 11.09
CA ILE A 45 -0.02 2.22 10.37
C ILE A 45 0.97 1.33 11.13
N ALA A 46 1.64 1.87 12.16
CA ALA A 46 2.58 1.15 13.01
C ALA A 46 1.91 0.47 14.22
N ARG A 47 0.58 0.54 14.31
CA ARG A 47 -0.24 -0.13 15.31
C ARG A 47 -1.27 -1.02 14.63
N TRP A 48 -1.60 -2.13 15.28
CA TRP A 48 -2.75 -2.92 14.87
C TRP A 48 -4.01 -2.04 14.92
N PRO A 49 -4.84 -2.02 13.84
CA PRO A 49 -5.92 -1.04 13.74
C PRO A 49 -6.97 -1.17 14.82
N ALA A 50 -7.42 -0.02 15.32
CA ALA A 50 -8.54 0.11 16.23
C ALA A 50 -9.46 1.24 15.74
N PRO A 51 -10.69 0.93 15.27
CA PRO A 51 -11.30 -0.40 15.23
C PRO A 51 -10.63 -1.33 14.21
N GLU A 52 -10.62 -2.65 14.50
CA GLU A 52 -10.17 -3.66 13.54
C GLU A 52 -11.05 -3.63 12.29
N TYR A 53 -10.46 -4.02 11.15
CA TYR A 53 -11.21 -4.16 9.90
C TYR A 53 -10.64 -5.31 9.05
N SER A 54 -11.45 -5.84 8.15
CA SER A 54 -10.98 -6.65 7.03
C SER A 54 -10.92 -5.80 5.76
N PHE A 55 -9.97 -6.10 4.90
CA PHE A 55 -9.79 -5.42 3.62
C PHE A 55 -10.12 -6.35 2.46
N LYS A 56 -10.86 -5.83 1.47
CA LYS A 56 -11.24 -6.57 0.27
C LYS A 56 -11.28 -5.65 -0.95
N GLN A 57 -11.35 -6.26 -2.14
CA GLN A 57 -11.44 -5.56 -3.40
C GLN A 57 -12.56 -6.15 -4.26
N PHE A 58 -13.33 -5.28 -4.91
CA PHE A 58 -14.06 -5.62 -6.11
C PHE A 58 -13.28 -5.09 -7.31
N SER A 59 -13.13 -5.90 -8.34
CA SER A 59 -12.43 -5.52 -9.56
C SER A 59 -13.09 -6.14 -10.79
N SER A 60 -12.66 -5.70 -11.95
CA SER A 60 -13.10 -6.23 -13.24
C SER A 60 -12.27 -7.41 -13.76
N PHE A 61 -11.58 -8.15 -12.89
CA PHE A 61 -10.79 -9.32 -13.27
C PHE A 61 -11.61 -10.33 -14.08
N ASP A 62 -10.98 -11.05 -14.99
CA ASP A 62 -11.66 -12.04 -15.84
C ASP A 62 -12.28 -13.16 -15.00
N ARG A 63 -13.61 -13.26 -15.02
CA ARG A 63 -14.38 -14.26 -14.24
C ARG A 63 -14.14 -15.71 -14.69
N ASN A 64 -13.39 -15.94 -15.78
CA ASN A 64 -12.90 -17.26 -16.16
C ASN A 64 -11.71 -17.72 -15.31
N SER A 65 -11.03 -16.82 -14.58
CA SER A 65 -10.00 -17.14 -13.57
C SER A 65 -10.67 -17.71 -12.32
N LYS A 66 -10.99 -19.02 -12.34
CA LYS A 66 -11.84 -19.65 -11.30
C LYS A 66 -11.08 -20.54 -10.33
N THR A 67 -10.02 -21.20 -10.78
CA THR A 67 -9.36 -22.26 -9.98
C THR A 67 -7.88 -21.96 -9.84
N PRO A 68 -7.43 -21.54 -8.65
CA PRO A 68 -6.01 -21.27 -8.40
C PRO A 68 -5.11 -22.44 -8.84
N GLY A 69 -4.05 -22.13 -9.56
CA GLY A 69 -3.09 -23.11 -10.04
C GLY A 69 -3.50 -23.96 -11.23
N ASN A 70 -4.74 -23.83 -11.75
CA ASN A 70 -5.14 -24.51 -12.98
C ASN A 70 -4.62 -23.73 -14.21
N PRO A 71 -3.60 -24.24 -14.93
CA PRO A 71 -2.96 -23.49 -16.01
C PRO A 71 -3.89 -23.17 -17.21
N LEU A 72 -5.02 -23.86 -17.33
CA LEU A 72 -5.98 -23.65 -18.43
C LEU A 72 -6.95 -22.49 -18.18
N THR A 73 -7.17 -22.14 -16.92
CA THR A 73 -8.19 -21.14 -16.56
C THR A 73 -7.68 -20.04 -15.62
N TRP A 74 -6.62 -20.29 -14.84
CA TRP A 74 -6.16 -19.37 -13.81
C TRP A 74 -5.58 -18.05 -14.33
N PHE A 75 -5.08 -18.06 -15.55
CA PHE A 75 -4.43 -16.94 -16.21
C PHE A 75 -5.31 -16.35 -17.34
N ALA A 76 -6.63 -16.38 -17.16
CA ALA A 76 -7.54 -15.70 -18.05
C ALA A 76 -7.42 -14.18 -17.86
N ASN A 77 -7.31 -13.43 -18.96
CA ASN A 77 -6.98 -12.01 -18.93
C ASN A 77 -7.69 -11.26 -20.08
N ILE A 78 -9.01 -11.45 -20.18
CA ILE A 78 -9.86 -10.67 -21.11
C ILE A 78 -10.51 -9.50 -20.36
N ASP A 79 -10.60 -9.55 -19.04
CA ASP A 79 -11.01 -8.50 -18.10
C ASP A 79 -12.04 -7.51 -18.64
N ASN A 80 -13.18 -7.90 -18.98
CA ASN A 80 -14.24 -7.07 -19.53
C ASN A 80 -15.01 -7.79 -20.65
N THR A 81 -15.34 -9.05 -20.40
CA THR A 81 -16.06 -9.89 -21.35
C THR A 81 -17.45 -9.37 -21.69
N ASP A 82 -18.08 -8.65 -20.76
CA ASP A 82 -19.42 -8.06 -20.95
C ASP A 82 -19.38 -6.62 -21.49
N GLY A 83 -18.18 -6.07 -21.73
CA GLY A 83 -17.97 -4.71 -22.20
C GLY A 83 -18.12 -3.62 -21.15
N MET A 84 -18.34 -3.99 -19.88
CA MET A 84 -18.50 -3.06 -18.76
C MET A 84 -17.71 -3.47 -17.51
N GLY A 85 -16.56 -4.12 -17.73
CA GLY A 85 -15.64 -4.48 -16.65
C GLY A 85 -16.15 -5.62 -15.81
N ASP A 86 -16.83 -6.60 -16.43
CA ASP A 86 -17.38 -7.76 -15.72
C ASP A 86 -18.13 -7.35 -14.45
N ALA A 87 -19.01 -6.35 -14.61
CA ALA A 87 -19.85 -5.83 -13.54
C ALA A 87 -20.64 -6.95 -12.84
N LEU A 88 -20.94 -6.79 -11.56
CA LEU A 88 -21.69 -7.78 -10.79
C LEU A 88 -23.02 -8.12 -11.44
N ARG A 89 -23.70 -7.10 -11.97
CA ARG A 89 -24.98 -7.22 -12.71
C ARG A 89 -25.38 -5.90 -13.35
N ARG A 90 -26.41 -5.96 -14.19
CA ARG A 90 -27.10 -4.78 -14.73
C ARG A 90 -28.44 -4.60 -14.02
N GLU A 91 -28.81 -3.37 -13.74
CA GLU A 91 -30.10 -3.00 -13.14
C GLU A 91 -30.82 -1.94 -13.96
N LYS A 92 -32.15 -1.95 -13.90
CA LYS A 92 -33.00 -0.85 -14.35
C LYS A 92 -33.34 0.02 -13.15
N ASN A 93 -32.92 1.29 -13.19
CA ASN A 93 -33.20 2.23 -12.13
C ASN A 93 -33.65 3.57 -12.71
N GLN A 94 -34.90 3.99 -12.43
CA GLN A 94 -35.49 5.24 -12.90
C GLN A 94 -35.33 5.45 -14.42
N GLY A 95 -35.57 4.38 -15.21
CA GLY A 95 -35.47 4.40 -16.68
C GLY A 95 -34.06 4.28 -17.24
N ARG A 96 -33.01 4.32 -16.41
CA ARG A 96 -31.62 4.11 -16.80
C ARG A 96 -31.23 2.64 -16.72
N THR A 97 -30.20 2.23 -17.45
CA THR A 97 -29.49 0.97 -17.25
C THR A 97 -28.21 1.28 -16.50
N GLU A 98 -28.06 0.73 -15.30
CA GLU A 98 -26.90 0.90 -14.46
C GLU A 98 -26.14 -0.42 -14.31
N TRP A 99 -24.80 -0.40 -14.41
CA TRP A 99 -23.91 -1.53 -14.11
C TRP A 99 -23.47 -1.41 -12.66
N VAL A 100 -23.68 -2.44 -11.87
CA VAL A 100 -23.26 -2.50 -10.47
C VAL A 100 -21.81 -2.97 -10.41
N PHE A 101 -20.90 -2.06 -10.08
CA PHE A 101 -19.47 -2.35 -9.93
C PHE A 101 -19.13 -2.83 -8.52
N PHE A 102 -19.88 -2.40 -7.54
CA PHE A 102 -19.65 -2.71 -6.13
C PHE A 102 -20.98 -2.78 -5.39
N GLU A 103 -21.08 -3.74 -4.47
CA GLU A 103 -22.15 -3.79 -3.49
C GLU A 103 -21.67 -4.56 -2.25
N SER A 104 -21.86 -3.97 -1.08
CA SER A 104 -21.51 -4.59 0.19
C SER A 104 -22.38 -4.10 1.33
N ASP A 105 -22.73 -5.03 2.23
CA ASP A 105 -23.24 -4.67 3.54
C ASP A 105 -22.08 -4.13 4.41
N GLY A 106 -22.45 -3.23 5.35
CA GLY A 106 -21.54 -2.58 6.29
C GLY A 106 -21.70 -3.08 7.72
N PRO A 107 -21.06 -2.38 8.66
CA PRO A 107 -20.36 -1.09 8.49
C PRO A 107 -19.04 -1.20 7.72
N GLY A 108 -18.74 -0.18 6.90
CA GLY A 108 -17.55 -0.20 6.06
C GLY A 108 -17.15 1.17 5.52
N ALA A 109 -16.07 1.19 4.73
CA ALA A 109 -15.64 2.36 3.98
C ALA A 109 -14.96 1.95 2.67
N VAL A 110 -15.34 2.55 1.54
CA VAL A 110 -14.54 2.53 0.32
C VAL A 110 -13.37 3.47 0.55
N VAL A 111 -12.14 2.98 0.36
CA VAL A 111 -10.92 3.72 0.73
C VAL A 111 -9.98 4.01 -0.45
N ARG A 112 -10.13 3.27 -1.54
CA ARG A 112 -9.46 3.54 -2.80
C ARG A 112 -10.32 3.02 -3.96
N MET A 113 -10.32 3.77 -5.05
CA MET A 113 -10.82 3.28 -6.34
C MET A 113 -9.76 3.55 -7.40
N TRP A 114 -9.72 2.68 -8.39
CA TRP A 114 -8.97 2.89 -9.60
C TRP A 114 -9.85 2.59 -10.81
N PHE A 115 -9.74 3.39 -11.84
CA PHE A 115 -10.41 3.17 -13.11
C PHE A 115 -9.41 3.28 -14.24
N GLY A 116 -9.41 2.29 -15.14
CA GLY A 116 -8.76 2.32 -16.42
C GLY A 116 -9.78 2.60 -17.52
N GLY A 117 -9.30 3.14 -18.62
CA GLY A 117 -10.16 3.35 -19.79
C GLY A 117 -10.02 4.73 -20.40
N ARG A 118 -10.55 4.85 -21.61
CA ARG A 118 -10.44 6.06 -22.42
C ARG A 118 -11.58 7.00 -22.10
N PHE A 119 -11.27 8.19 -21.56
CA PHE A 119 -12.22 9.29 -21.35
C PHE A 119 -13.56 8.85 -20.71
N PRO A 120 -13.65 8.78 -19.40
CA PRO A 120 -14.87 8.38 -18.71
C PRO A 120 -16.00 9.37 -19.00
N LYS A 121 -17.03 8.95 -19.74
CA LYS A 121 -18.16 9.80 -20.16
C LYS A 121 -19.42 9.57 -19.34
N GLY A 122 -19.50 8.46 -18.63
CA GLY A 122 -20.70 8.08 -17.89
C GLY A 122 -20.79 8.72 -16.52
N THR A 123 -21.83 8.36 -15.81
CA THR A 123 -22.14 8.84 -14.45
C THR A 123 -21.91 7.73 -13.44
N ILE A 124 -21.14 8.03 -12.40
CA ILE A 124 -20.97 7.14 -11.22
C ILE A 124 -21.98 7.56 -10.14
N ARG A 125 -22.61 6.56 -9.49
CA ARG A 125 -23.57 6.80 -8.41
C ARG A 125 -23.26 5.91 -7.22
N PHE A 126 -23.43 6.46 -6.02
CA PHE A 126 -23.31 5.75 -4.76
C PHE A 126 -24.65 5.78 -4.03
N TYR A 127 -25.17 4.62 -3.73
CA TYR A 127 -26.39 4.43 -2.96
C TYR A 127 -26.02 3.91 -1.58
N PHE A 128 -26.50 4.60 -0.54
CA PHE A 128 -26.16 4.29 0.84
C PHE A 128 -27.35 3.78 1.63
N ASP A 129 -27.12 2.80 2.50
CA ASP A 129 -28.00 2.35 3.57
C ASP A 129 -29.40 1.94 3.11
N GLY A 130 -29.52 1.46 1.87
CA GLY A 130 -30.78 1.03 1.26
C GLY A 130 -31.61 2.16 0.64
N SER A 131 -31.04 3.37 0.52
CA SER A 131 -31.71 4.47 -0.19
C SER A 131 -31.90 4.15 -1.67
N GLY A 132 -33.08 4.45 -2.21
CA GLY A 132 -33.34 4.39 -3.66
C GLY A 132 -32.82 5.60 -4.44
N ALA A 133 -32.39 6.66 -3.75
CA ALA A 133 -31.77 7.84 -4.34
C ALA A 133 -30.26 7.82 -4.06
N PRO A 134 -29.41 8.20 -5.04
CA PRO A 134 -27.97 8.24 -4.82
C PRO A 134 -27.58 9.36 -3.85
N GLY A 135 -26.67 9.06 -2.93
CA GLY A 135 -26.05 10.07 -2.06
C GLY A 135 -24.87 10.79 -2.74
N ILE A 136 -24.26 10.15 -3.76
CA ILE A 136 -23.31 10.78 -4.68
C ILE A 136 -23.76 10.46 -6.10
N GLU A 137 -23.81 11.48 -6.95
CA GLU A 137 -24.03 11.36 -8.39
C GLU A 137 -23.13 12.38 -9.09
N ALA A 138 -22.22 11.90 -9.94
CA ALA A 138 -21.29 12.76 -10.64
C ALA A 138 -20.85 12.14 -11.98
N PRO A 139 -20.50 12.96 -12.98
CA PRO A 139 -19.76 12.47 -14.14
C PRO A 139 -18.47 11.78 -13.68
N LEU A 140 -18.17 10.57 -14.18
CA LEU A 140 -17.00 9.82 -13.75
C LEU A 140 -15.70 10.62 -14.01
N TYR A 141 -15.66 11.40 -15.06
CA TYR A 141 -14.52 12.29 -15.36
C TYR A 141 -14.27 13.31 -14.23
N GLU A 142 -15.31 13.97 -13.74
CA GLU A 142 -15.17 14.95 -12.65
C GLU A 142 -14.86 14.28 -11.30
N PHE A 143 -15.33 13.06 -11.12
CA PHE A 143 -15.09 12.28 -9.91
C PHE A 143 -13.63 11.76 -9.85
N SER A 144 -13.03 11.43 -10.99
CA SER A 144 -11.82 10.61 -11.06
C SER A 144 -10.54 11.32 -11.52
N THR A 145 -10.60 12.59 -11.92
CA THR A 145 -9.43 13.28 -12.50
C THR A 145 -8.85 14.41 -11.65
N GLY A 146 -9.42 14.67 -10.47
CA GLY A 146 -9.00 15.75 -9.59
C GLY A 146 -9.42 17.15 -10.03
N ARG A 147 -10.30 17.23 -11.04
CA ARG A 147 -10.73 18.51 -11.65
C ARG A 147 -12.16 18.92 -11.30
N GLY A 148 -12.87 18.11 -10.54
CA GLY A 148 -14.26 18.35 -10.20
C GLY A 148 -14.58 18.03 -8.75
N PHE A 149 -15.55 17.15 -8.56
CA PHE A 149 -16.09 16.78 -7.24
C PHE A 149 -15.02 16.33 -6.24
N VAL A 150 -14.10 15.44 -6.65
CA VAL A 150 -12.98 15.01 -5.81
C VAL A 150 -11.73 15.79 -6.22
N PRO A 151 -11.21 16.69 -5.37
CA PRO A 151 -10.03 17.47 -5.71
C PRO A 151 -8.74 16.64 -5.62
N GLY A 152 -7.69 17.05 -6.36
CA GLY A 152 -6.34 16.52 -6.13
C GLY A 152 -5.82 16.88 -4.73
N PRO A 153 -5.00 16.01 -4.10
CA PRO A 153 -4.51 14.72 -4.57
C PRO A 153 -5.42 13.51 -4.26
N PHE A 154 -6.64 13.72 -3.78
CA PHE A 154 -7.60 12.62 -3.50
C PHE A 154 -8.16 11.99 -4.78
N SER A 155 -7.99 12.63 -5.93
CA SER A 155 -8.23 12.06 -7.23
C SER A 155 -7.13 12.51 -8.18
N ILE A 156 -6.47 11.57 -8.85
CA ILE A 156 -5.29 11.82 -9.70
C ILE A 156 -5.34 10.95 -10.94
N GLU A 157 -5.14 11.56 -12.09
CA GLU A 157 -4.93 10.89 -13.36
C GLU A 157 -3.42 10.71 -13.61
N THR A 158 -2.99 9.47 -13.88
CA THR A 158 -1.57 9.10 -14.02
C THR A 158 -1.26 8.63 -15.45
N ALA A 159 -0.02 8.81 -15.87
CA ALA A 159 0.56 8.28 -17.12
C ALA A 159 -0.33 8.47 -18.37
N LEU A 160 -0.91 9.67 -18.54
CA LEU A 160 -1.79 9.99 -19.66
C LEU A 160 -1.18 9.65 -21.01
N THR A 161 -1.84 8.75 -21.75
CA THR A 161 -1.56 8.39 -23.13
C THR A 161 -2.71 8.85 -24.05
N PRO A 162 -2.57 8.80 -25.36
CA PRO A 162 -3.71 8.99 -26.27
C PRO A 162 -4.86 7.98 -26.05
N SER A 163 -4.57 6.82 -25.44
CA SER A 163 -5.55 5.78 -25.11
C SER A 163 -6.22 5.98 -23.75
N GLY A 164 -5.73 6.88 -22.93
CA GLY A 164 -6.21 7.14 -21.58
C GLY A 164 -5.10 7.10 -20.54
N GLY A 165 -5.46 7.07 -19.26
CA GLY A 165 -4.56 6.94 -18.12
C GLY A 165 -5.23 6.17 -16.99
N GLY A 166 -4.50 5.90 -15.93
CA GLY A 166 -5.06 5.39 -14.68
C GLY A 166 -5.68 6.53 -13.87
N MET A 167 -6.87 6.33 -13.37
CA MET A 167 -7.58 7.30 -12.51
C MET A 167 -7.63 6.75 -11.09
N ASN A 168 -6.87 7.35 -10.19
CA ASN A 168 -6.78 6.91 -8.80
C ASN A 168 -7.58 7.84 -7.90
N ILE A 169 -8.48 7.29 -7.08
CA ILE A 169 -9.32 8.03 -6.15
C ILE A 169 -9.07 7.50 -4.74
N TYR A 170 -8.69 8.40 -3.83
CA TYR A 170 -8.36 8.11 -2.43
C TYR A 170 -9.31 8.82 -1.44
N LEU A 171 -10.38 9.48 -1.93
CA LEU A 171 -11.40 10.03 -1.05
C LEU A 171 -12.08 8.88 -0.29
N PRO A 172 -12.02 8.82 1.05
CA PRO A 172 -12.70 7.78 1.79
C PRO A 172 -14.20 8.02 1.83
N ILE A 173 -14.96 6.95 1.64
CA ILE A 173 -16.44 7.00 1.58
C ILE A 173 -16.99 5.96 2.58
N PRO A 174 -17.21 6.35 3.85
CA PRO A 174 -17.76 5.47 4.87
C PRO A 174 -19.26 5.23 4.67
N PHE A 175 -19.73 4.02 5.07
CA PHE A 175 -21.13 3.63 5.06
C PHE A 175 -21.49 2.77 6.28
N ALA A 176 -22.63 3.07 6.92
CA ALA A 176 -23.00 2.43 8.17
C ALA A 176 -23.63 1.04 7.97
N ARG A 177 -24.45 0.84 6.95
CA ARG A 177 -25.22 -0.39 6.74
C ARG A 177 -25.02 -1.03 5.39
N HIS A 178 -24.93 -0.24 4.32
CA HIS A 178 -24.86 -0.74 2.95
C HIS A 178 -24.33 0.33 2.00
N CYS A 179 -23.52 -0.09 1.03
CA CYS A 179 -23.11 0.77 -0.08
C CYS A 179 -23.17 -0.01 -1.39
N LYS A 180 -23.80 0.62 -2.41
CA LYS A 180 -23.80 0.14 -3.80
C LYS A 180 -23.26 1.23 -4.71
N ILE A 181 -22.33 0.87 -5.59
CA ILE A 181 -21.74 1.78 -6.59
C ILE A 181 -22.14 1.29 -7.97
N THR A 182 -22.74 2.19 -8.75
CA THR A 182 -23.17 1.91 -10.12
C THR A 182 -22.56 2.90 -11.10
N TYR A 183 -22.54 2.48 -12.33
CA TYR A 183 -22.08 3.30 -13.46
C TYR A 183 -23.09 3.19 -14.61
N ASP A 184 -23.36 4.30 -15.28
CA ASP A 184 -24.06 4.30 -16.57
C ASP A 184 -23.27 5.07 -17.62
N GLU A 185 -23.38 4.67 -18.86
CA GLU A 185 -22.84 5.39 -19.99
C GLU A 185 -23.92 5.52 -21.08
N THR A 186 -24.38 6.74 -21.28
CA THR A 186 -25.51 7.03 -22.18
C THR A 186 -25.11 7.20 -23.64
N ALA A 187 -23.81 7.32 -23.92
CA ALA A 187 -23.29 7.45 -25.28
C ALA A 187 -22.42 6.24 -25.64
N PRO A 188 -22.90 5.31 -26.50
CA PRO A 188 -22.04 4.27 -27.02
C PRO A 188 -20.93 4.91 -27.85
N VAL A 189 -19.70 4.87 -27.35
CA VAL A 189 -18.53 5.25 -28.16
C VAL A 189 -18.30 4.14 -29.17
N LYS A 190 -18.93 4.23 -30.35
CA LYS A 190 -18.67 3.35 -31.50
C LYS A 190 -17.28 3.63 -32.09
N LEU A 191 -16.21 3.49 -31.33
CA LEU A 191 -14.86 3.70 -31.86
C LEU A 191 -14.05 2.41 -32.04
N ILE A 192 -14.57 1.29 -31.55
CA ILE A 192 -14.03 -0.07 -31.80
C ILE A 192 -15.21 -1.03 -31.70
N PRO A 193 -15.22 -2.19 -32.42
CA PRO A 193 -16.32 -3.17 -32.37
C PRO A 193 -16.59 -3.77 -30.97
N ARG A 194 -15.82 -3.41 -29.95
CA ARG A 194 -16.01 -3.78 -28.58
C ARG A 194 -16.45 -2.53 -27.78
N THR A 195 -17.55 -2.66 -27.08
CA THR A 195 -18.20 -1.76 -26.13
C THR A 195 -17.23 -0.93 -25.27
N PRO A 196 -17.67 0.22 -24.70
CA PRO A 196 -16.82 1.01 -23.81
C PRO A 196 -16.31 0.15 -22.67
N SER A 197 -15.02 -0.15 -22.73
CA SER A 197 -14.35 -0.99 -21.75
C SER A 197 -14.06 -0.18 -20.50
N ARG A 198 -14.46 -0.67 -19.34
CA ARG A 198 -14.13 -0.09 -18.04
C ARG A 198 -13.47 -1.15 -17.19
N TRP A 199 -12.19 -0.93 -16.92
CA TRP A 199 -11.46 -1.66 -15.89
C TRP A 199 -11.60 -0.88 -14.59
N TYR A 200 -11.77 -1.59 -13.49
CA TYR A 200 -11.91 -0.94 -12.20
C TYR A 200 -11.40 -1.81 -11.04
N HIS A 201 -10.89 -1.14 -10.00
CA HIS A 201 -10.66 -1.67 -8.66
C HIS A 201 -11.41 -0.80 -7.66
N ILE A 202 -12.13 -1.41 -6.73
CA ILE A 202 -12.82 -0.74 -5.63
C ILE A 202 -12.38 -1.43 -4.34
N ASP A 203 -11.48 -0.77 -3.64
CA ASP A 203 -10.85 -1.24 -2.42
C ASP A 203 -11.62 -0.73 -1.22
N TYR A 204 -11.98 -1.62 -0.28
CA TYR A 204 -12.82 -1.26 0.86
C TYR A 204 -12.47 -2.00 2.14
N ARG A 205 -12.79 -1.35 3.25
CA ARG A 205 -12.72 -1.89 4.61
C ARG A 205 -14.10 -2.33 5.07
N LEU A 206 -14.17 -3.46 5.80
CA LEU A 206 -15.34 -3.86 6.56
C LEU A 206 -15.00 -3.93 8.04
N TYR A 207 -15.77 -3.23 8.83
CA TYR A 207 -15.64 -3.21 10.28
C TYR A 207 -16.54 -4.27 10.92
N PRO A 208 -16.19 -4.81 12.12
CA PRO A 208 -17.06 -5.68 12.89
C PRO A 208 -18.42 -5.03 13.16
N LYS A 209 -19.47 -5.85 13.24
CA LYS A 209 -20.80 -5.37 13.64
C LYS A 209 -20.73 -4.66 15.00
N GLY A 210 -21.35 -3.50 15.09
CA GLY A 210 -21.34 -2.68 16.30
C GLY A 210 -20.29 -1.56 16.31
N VAL A 211 -19.33 -1.56 15.39
CA VAL A 211 -18.46 -0.38 15.20
C VAL A 211 -19.32 0.77 14.67
N PRO A 212 -19.34 1.93 15.35
CA PRO A 212 -20.13 3.07 14.89
C PRO A 212 -19.48 3.70 13.65
N VAL A 213 -20.21 3.68 12.53
CA VAL A 213 -19.78 4.32 11.28
C VAL A 213 -20.83 5.36 10.90
N ARG A 214 -20.38 6.56 10.59
CA ARG A 214 -21.23 7.63 10.03
C ARG A 214 -21.14 7.55 8.51
N THR A 215 -22.29 7.28 7.89
CA THR A 215 -22.41 7.23 6.43
C THR A 215 -22.06 8.57 5.81
N PHE A 216 -21.30 8.53 4.73
CA PHE A 216 -20.95 9.70 3.92
C PHE A 216 -22.20 10.51 3.55
N SER A 217 -22.09 11.82 3.63
CA SER A 217 -23.13 12.74 3.14
C SER A 217 -22.52 13.96 2.48
N MET A 218 -23.21 14.51 1.48
CA MET A 218 -22.78 15.74 0.82
C MET A 218 -22.74 16.95 1.76
N ALA A 219 -23.57 16.96 2.79
CA ALA A 219 -23.56 18.00 3.81
C ALA A 219 -22.25 17.95 4.62
N GLU A 220 -21.86 16.77 5.11
CA GLU A 220 -20.59 16.58 5.82
C GLU A 220 -19.38 16.87 4.90
N TYR A 221 -19.37 16.32 3.70
CA TYR A 221 -18.30 16.57 2.71
C TYR A 221 -18.12 18.09 2.46
N ASN A 222 -19.20 18.83 2.25
CA ASN A 222 -19.12 20.27 2.03
C ASN A 222 -18.63 21.04 3.27
N SER A 223 -18.99 20.59 4.48
CA SER A 223 -18.52 21.21 5.72
C SER A 223 -17.03 20.94 5.99
N LEU A 224 -16.49 19.79 5.52
CA LEU A 224 -15.11 19.37 5.70
C LEU A 224 -14.17 19.76 4.53
N LYS A 225 -14.63 20.58 3.58
CA LYS A 225 -13.77 21.05 2.48
C LYS A 225 -12.45 21.70 2.92
N PRO A 226 -12.41 22.55 3.96
CA PRO A 226 -11.16 23.11 4.45
C PRO A 226 -10.18 22.04 4.94
N GLU A 227 -10.66 21.07 5.73
CA GLU A 227 -9.88 19.95 6.27
C GLU A 227 -9.40 19.04 5.16
N LEU A 228 -10.25 18.72 4.19
CA LEU A 228 -9.88 17.96 3.00
C LEU A 228 -8.73 18.62 2.24
N LEU A 229 -8.83 19.93 1.96
CA LEU A 229 -7.78 20.67 1.27
C LEU A 229 -6.49 20.76 2.09
N ALA A 230 -6.60 20.89 3.42
CA ALA A 230 -5.45 20.87 4.32
C ALA A 230 -4.76 19.51 4.30
N ALA A 231 -5.49 18.40 4.41
CA ALA A 231 -4.96 17.05 4.32
C ALA A 231 -4.29 16.81 2.95
N GLY A 232 -4.90 17.28 1.85
CA GLY A 232 -4.30 17.22 0.52
C GLY A 232 -2.96 17.94 0.40
N LYS A 233 -2.81 19.11 1.04
CA LYS A 233 -1.54 19.83 1.09
C LYS A 233 -0.47 19.07 1.87
N VAL A 234 -0.86 18.44 2.99
CA VAL A 234 0.02 17.59 3.81
C VAL A 234 0.49 16.37 3.01
N LEU A 235 -0.40 15.68 2.31
CA LEU A 235 -0.06 14.54 1.45
C LEU A 235 0.95 14.89 0.35
N LEU A 236 0.81 16.07 -0.27
CA LEU A 236 1.72 16.54 -1.32
C LEU A 236 3.06 17.04 -0.76
N ASN A 237 3.09 17.47 0.50
CA ASN A 237 4.27 17.98 1.17
C ASN A 237 4.36 17.37 2.56
N PRO A 238 4.74 16.08 2.64
CA PRO A 238 4.84 15.37 3.92
C PRO A 238 5.79 16.11 4.87
N PRO A 239 5.38 16.37 6.12
CA PRO A 239 6.24 17.06 7.06
C PRO A 239 7.43 16.18 7.45
N ASP A 240 8.58 16.80 7.65
CA ASP A 240 9.72 16.16 8.27
C ASP A 240 9.54 16.12 9.79
N PHE A 241 10.01 15.06 10.41
CA PHE A 241 9.94 14.93 11.86
C PHE A 241 10.90 15.92 12.52
N SER A 242 10.37 16.79 13.38
CA SER A 242 11.12 17.89 14.03
C SER A 242 11.41 17.66 15.53
N GLY A 243 11.04 16.50 16.07
CA GLY A 243 11.19 16.17 17.48
C GLY A 243 12.27 15.13 17.78
N GLY A 244 12.41 14.76 19.05
CA GLY A 244 13.19 13.62 19.52
C GLY A 244 14.71 13.79 19.44
N LYS A 245 15.42 12.64 19.37
CA LYS A 245 16.89 12.60 19.28
C LYS A 245 17.31 12.28 17.84
N LYS A 246 18.22 13.10 17.29
CA LYS A 246 18.79 12.87 15.96
C LYS A 246 20.26 12.48 16.10
N ILE A 247 20.62 11.33 15.53
CA ILE A 247 22.00 10.84 15.42
C ILE A 247 22.39 10.90 13.95
N THR A 248 23.57 11.44 13.67
CA THR A 248 24.09 11.52 12.30
C THR A 248 25.53 11.09 12.30
N GLU A 249 25.86 10.13 11.43
CA GLU A 249 27.24 9.70 11.20
C GLU A 249 27.53 9.62 9.70
N GLN A 250 28.81 9.82 9.34
CA GLN A 250 29.31 9.66 7.98
C GLN A 250 30.50 8.72 7.99
N ARG A 251 30.49 7.76 7.05
CA ARG A 251 31.56 6.78 6.88
C ARG A 251 31.83 6.53 5.41
N VAL A 252 33.08 6.22 5.09
CA VAL A 252 33.43 5.53 3.86
C VAL A 252 33.33 4.04 4.14
N ILE A 253 32.56 3.32 3.36
CA ILE A 253 32.36 1.87 3.52
C ILE A 253 33.09 1.18 2.35
N GLU A 254 34.20 0.56 2.66
CA GLU A 254 35.00 -0.20 1.70
C GLU A 254 34.26 -1.46 1.23
N PRO A 255 34.60 -2.03 0.06
CA PRO A 255 34.09 -3.31 -0.39
C PRO A 255 34.21 -4.41 0.66
N GLY A 256 33.10 -5.14 0.92
CA GLY A 256 33.01 -6.19 1.93
C GLY A 256 32.98 -5.70 3.38
N ARG A 257 32.88 -4.39 3.60
CA ARG A 257 32.78 -3.80 4.95
C ARG A 257 31.36 -3.33 5.25
N GLU A 258 31.11 -3.12 6.55
CA GLU A 258 29.85 -2.60 7.05
C GLU A 258 30.05 -1.45 8.04
N PHE A 259 29.00 -0.69 8.23
CA PHE A 259 28.88 0.38 9.21
C PHE A 259 27.56 0.20 9.97
N THR A 260 27.62 0.12 11.29
CA THR A 260 26.45 -0.03 12.15
C THR A 260 26.25 1.20 13.03
N LEU A 261 25.03 1.71 13.06
CA LEU A 261 24.55 2.75 13.97
C LEU A 261 23.61 2.13 15.00
N GLU A 262 24.05 2.14 16.26
CA GLU A 262 23.22 1.75 17.41
C GLU A 262 22.32 2.91 17.81
N LEU A 263 21.03 2.65 18.03
CA LEU A 263 20.07 3.66 18.46
C LEU A 263 19.92 3.69 20.00
N PRO A 264 19.40 4.79 20.57
CA PRO A 264 19.10 4.87 22.00
C PRO A 264 18.17 3.74 22.45
N LYS A 265 18.27 3.36 23.72
CA LYS A 265 17.35 2.36 24.31
C LYS A 265 15.90 2.83 24.22
N GLY A 266 15.00 1.85 23.92
CA GLY A 266 13.55 2.05 23.88
C GLY A 266 12.88 2.04 25.27
N PRO A 267 11.55 2.13 25.31
CA PRO A 267 10.69 2.10 24.12
C PRO A 267 10.74 3.41 23.32
N ALA A 268 10.88 3.28 22.02
CA ALA A 268 10.97 4.41 21.07
C ALA A 268 10.54 4.00 19.66
N ALA A 269 10.49 4.94 18.73
CA ALA A 269 10.34 4.66 17.33
C ALA A 269 11.33 5.47 16.48
N VAL A 270 11.85 4.89 15.41
CA VAL A 270 12.46 5.65 14.32
C VAL A 270 11.34 6.45 13.66
N ARG A 271 11.54 7.76 13.54
CA ARG A 271 10.56 8.72 12.97
C ARG A 271 11.00 9.25 11.61
N ALA A 272 12.29 9.29 11.38
CA ALA A 272 12.87 9.61 10.08
C ALA A 272 14.21 8.89 9.94
N LEU A 273 14.42 8.33 8.75
CA LEU A 273 15.68 7.72 8.35
C LEU A 273 16.13 8.39 7.06
N GLU A 274 17.21 9.16 7.16
CA GLU A 274 17.81 9.89 6.04
C GLU A 274 19.15 9.26 5.66
N LEU A 275 19.37 9.07 4.39
CA LEU A 275 20.63 8.56 3.86
C LEU A 275 21.08 9.42 2.67
N SER A 276 22.33 9.85 2.68
CA SER A 276 22.98 10.43 1.51
C SER A 276 24.14 9.53 1.08
N LEU A 277 24.19 9.24 -0.21
CA LEU A 277 25.17 8.36 -0.82
C LEU A 277 26.02 9.11 -1.84
N LYS A 278 27.34 8.82 -1.83
CA LYS A 278 28.27 9.24 -2.89
C LYS A 278 29.16 8.05 -3.25
N ALA A 279 29.25 7.76 -4.53
CA ALA A 279 30.09 6.72 -5.10
C ALA A 279 30.42 7.08 -6.56
N ASP A 280 31.48 6.51 -7.13
CA ASP A 280 31.86 6.77 -8.52
C ASP A 280 30.77 6.30 -9.50
N ASP A 281 30.20 5.11 -9.25
CA ASP A 281 29.05 4.59 -9.98
C ASP A 281 27.86 4.47 -9.01
N MET A 282 27.02 5.52 -8.97
CA MET A 282 25.84 5.59 -8.10
C MET A 282 24.84 4.47 -8.39
N SER A 283 24.67 4.10 -9.65
CA SER A 283 23.71 3.07 -10.03
C SER A 283 24.08 1.71 -9.46
N LYS A 284 25.35 1.35 -9.55
CA LYS A 284 25.87 0.11 -8.95
C LYS A 284 25.87 0.20 -7.42
N ALA A 285 26.26 1.35 -6.85
CA ALA A 285 26.29 1.51 -5.40
C ALA A 285 24.91 1.36 -4.76
N LEU A 286 23.86 1.95 -5.34
CA LEU A 286 22.48 1.85 -4.83
C LEU A 286 21.96 0.40 -4.79
N ARG A 287 22.42 -0.45 -5.71
CA ARG A 287 22.08 -1.88 -5.72
C ARG A 287 22.97 -2.72 -4.83
N ALA A 288 24.25 -2.38 -4.75
CA ALA A 288 25.27 -3.17 -4.03
C ALA A 288 25.36 -2.83 -2.53
N LEU A 289 24.91 -1.65 -2.12
CA LEU A 289 24.77 -1.32 -0.71
C LEU A 289 23.44 -1.87 -0.19
N ALA A 290 23.49 -2.64 0.88
CA ALA A 290 22.30 -3.13 1.57
C ALA A 290 22.08 -2.39 2.89
N ILE A 291 20.84 -2.03 3.15
CA ILE A 291 20.38 -1.60 4.47
C ILE A 291 19.79 -2.80 5.22
N ARG A 292 20.24 -2.97 6.46
CA ARG A 292 19.74 -3.98 7.40
C ARG A 292 19.32 -3.28 8.68
N ILE A 293 18.12 -3.58 9.17
CA ILE A 293 17.64 -3.01 10.42
C ILE A 293 17.15 -4.14 11.33
N SER A 294 17.61 -4.09 12.60
CA SER A 294 17.14 -5.00 13.62
C SER A 294 16.43 -4.22 14.72
N PHE A 295 15.27 -4.72 15.15
CA PHE A 295 14.50 -4.23 16.30
C PHE A 295 14.42 -5.35 17.33
N ASP A 296 14.81 -5.06 18.58
CA ASP A 296 14.78 -6.01 19.71
C ASP A 296 15.49 -7.34 19.38
N ASN A 297 16.65 -7.27 18.69
CA ASN A 297 17.46 -8.40 18.19
C ASN A 297 16.84 -9.23 17.05
N GLU A 298 15.71 -8.82 16.50
CA GLU A 298 15.12 -9.41 15.30
C GLU A 298 15.46 -8.57 14.07
N GLU A 299 16.09 -9.16 13.05
CA GLU A 299 16.37 -8.49 11.78
C GLU A 299 15.13 -8.56 10.89
N THR A 300 14.47 -7.40 10.72
CA THR A 300 13.19 -7.29 10.01
C THR A 300 13.30 -6.56 8.68
N VAL A 301 14.39 -5.81 8.48
CA VAL A 301 14.64 -5.08 7.25
C VAL A 301 15.92 -5.57 6.61
N VAL A 302 15.84 -6.03 5.36
CA VAL A 302 16.98 -6.33 4.52
C VAL A 302 16.64 -6.04 3.06
N SER A 303 17.32 -5.03 2.48
CA SER A 303 17.06 -4.59 1.10
C SER A 303 18.27 -3.84 0.55
N PRO A 304 18.52 -3.84 -0.77
CA PRO A 304 19.39 -2.85 -1.40
C PRO A 304 18.89 -1.43 -1.09
N VAL A 305 19.82 -0.50 -0.89
CA VAL A 305 19.49 0.88 -0.50
C VAL A 305 18.57 1.55 -1.52
N GLY A 306 18.85 1.39 -2.83
CA GLY A 306 18.01 1.99 -3.87
C GLY A 306 16.57 1.45 -3.85
N ASP A 307 16.40 0.14 -3.65
CA ASP A 307 15.09 -0.51 -3.60
C ASP A 307 14.33 -0.17 -2.31
N PHE A 308 15.03 -0.10 -1.16
CA PHE A 308 14.42 0.30 0.11
C PHE A 308 13.79 1.70 0.04
N PHE A 309 14.50 2.65 -0.56
CA PHE A 309 13.96 4.00 -0.72
C PHE A 309 13.03 4.17 -1.93
N GLY A 310 12.84 3.12 -2.75
CA GLY A 310 11.93 3.13 -3.91
C GLY A 310 12.52 3.77 -5.16
N SER A 311 13.84 4.05 -5.18
CA SER A 311 14.55 4.44 -6.38
C SER A 311 14.77 3.24 -7.32
N GLY A 312 14.76 2.02 -6.78
CA GLY A 312 15.03 0.79 -7.50
C GLY A 312 16.43 0.78 -8.11
N LYS A 313 16.53 0.33 -9.36
CA LYS A 313 17.79 0.34 -10.09
C LYS A 313 18.16 1.76 -10.53
N GLY A 314 19.30 2.25 -10.05
CA GLY A 314 19.80 3.60 -10.33
C GLY A 314 19.21 4.69 -9.42
N LEU A 315 19.68 5.93 -9.62
CA LEU A 315 19.18 7.07 -8.88
C LEU A 315 17.99 7.70 -9.61
N ASN A 316 16.78 7.34 -9.19
CA ASN A 316 15.54 7.87 -9.73
C ASN A 316 14.83 8.71 -8.67
N GLU A 317 14.38 9.91 -9.05
CA GLU A 317 13.70 10.80 -8.12
C GLU A 317 12.33 10.23 -7.73
N LEU A 318 12.03 10.28 -6.43
CA LEU A 318 10.75 9.87 -5.87
C LEU A 318 10.27 10.90 -4.85
N LYS A 319 9.02 11.31 -4.94
CA LYS A 319 8.32 12.08 -3.92
C LYS A 319 6.99 11.40 -3.62
N SER A 320 6.94 10.66 -2.52
CA SER A 320 5.73 9.99 -2.03
C SER A 320 5.46 10.34 -0.58
N TRP A 321 4.36 9.86 -0.02
CA TRP A 321 3.98 10.10 1.37
C TRP A 321 5.07 9.63 2.35
N TYR A 322 5.56 8.41 2.21
CA TYR A 322 6.55 7.86 3.16
C TYR A 322 8.01 7.99 2.70
N ARG A 323 8.29 8.25 1.42
CA ARG A 323 9.67 8.22 0.89
C ARG A 323 9.93 9.38 -0.05
N THR A 324 11.16 9.85 0.00
CA THR A 324 11.67 10.87 -0.93
C THR A 324 13.06 10.49 -1.37
N VAL A 325 13.34 10.60 -2.66
CA VAL A 325 14.69 10.45 -3.26
C VAL A 325 14.90 11.65 -4.17
N ASN A 326 16.02 12.36 -4.02
CA ASN A 326 16.36 13.47 -4.91
C ASN A 326 17.55 13.15 -5.82
N LYS A 327 17.72 13.97 -6.85
CA LYS A 327 18.80 13.82 -7.84
C LYS A 327 20.22 13.89 -7.28
N ASN A 328 20.40 14.36 -6.06
CA ASN A 328 21.72 14.49 -5.41
C ASN A 328 22.07 13.29 -4.53
N GLY A 329 21.26 12.22 -4.57
CA GLY A 329 21.47 11.01 -3.76
C GLY A 329 21.06 11.14 -2.29
N PHE A 330 20.27 12.17 -1.94
CA PHE A 330 19.60 12.25 -0.65
C PHE A 330 18.30 11.45 -0.70
N MET A 331 18.11 10.60 0.28
CA MET A 331 16.96 9.70 0.44
C MET A 331 16.40 9.85 1.85
N ASN A 332 15.08 9.94 1.97
CA ASN A 332 14.37 10.05 3.25
C ASN A 332 13.23 9.03 3.31
N CYS A 333 13.12 8.35 4.46
CA CYS A 333 12.06 7.41 4.78
C CYS A 333 11.36 7.89 6.06
N ARG A 334 10.02 8.02 5.99
CA ARG A 334 9.13 8.50 7.06
C ARG A 334 8.28 7.38 7.66
N TRP A 335 8.53 6.11 7.32
CA TRP A 335 7.90 4.99 8.01
C TRP A 335 8.24 5.05 9.49
N VAL A 336 7.21 5.05 10.35
CA VAL A 336 7.42 4.98 11.79
C VAL A 336 7.77 3.56 12.16
N MET A 337 8.93 3.34 12.79
CA MET A 337 9.45 2.00 13.09
C MET A 337 9.62 1.82 14.60
N PRO A 338 8.59 1.30 15.30
CA PRO A 338 8.64 1.11 16.75
C PRO A 338 9.58 -0.02 17.17
N PHE A 339 10.20 0.15 18.35
CA PHE A 339 10.96 -0.89 19.04
C PHE A 339 10.81 -0.75 20.56
N GLN A 340 10.87 -1.88 21.26
CA GLN A 340 10.64 -1.92 22.71
C GLN A 340 11.92 -1.67 23.50
N ASN A 341 13.04 -2.25 23.10
CA ASN A 341 14.27 -2.22 23.87
C ASN A 341 15.45 -1.63 23.10
N SER A 342 15.66 -2.09 21.85
CA SER A 342 16.85 -1.74 21.07
C SER A 342 16.54 -1.71 19.58
N ALA A 343 17.29 -0.88 18.87
CA ALA A 343 17.31 -0.89 17.41
C ALA A 343 18.71 -0.56 16.90
N ARG A 344 19.09 -1.16 15.76
CA ARG A 344 20.34 -0.86 15.05
C ARG A 344 20.13 -0.85 13.56
N ILE A 345 20.86 0.00 12.87
CA ILE A 345 20.85 0.14 11.42
C ILE A 345 22.25 -0.13 10.90
N THR A 346 22.37 -1.09 10.00
CA THR A 346 23.63 -1.48 9.39
C THR A 346 23.57 -1.24 7.90
N ILE A 347 24.61 -0.60 7.34
CA ILE A 347 24.82 -0.48 5.90
C ILE A 347 26.00 -1.37 5.54
N VAL A 348 25.77 -2.32 4.64
CA VAL A 348 26.79 -3.27 4.18
C VAL A 348 27.13 -2.98 2.72
N ASN A 349 28.42 -2.97 2.36
CA ASN A 349 28.86 -2.80 0.98
C ASN A 349 29.23 -4.16 0.37
N TYR A 350 28.31 -4.73 -0.40
CA TYR A 350 28.56 -5.94 -1.20
C TYR A 350 29.16 -5.64 -2.59
N GLY A 351 29.42 -4.35 -2.88
CA GLY A 351 29.95 -3.90 -4.16
C GLY A 351 31.47 -4.03 -4.27
N LYS A 352 32.01 -3.47 -5.37
CA LYS A 352 33.42 -3.49 -5.69
C LYS A 352 34.10 -2.12 -5.60
N GLN A 353 33.36 -1.08 -5.23
CA GLN A 353 33.84 0.29 -5.06
C GLN A 353 33.55 0.79 -3.66
N PRO A 354 34.37 1.69 -3.10
CA PRO A 354 34.05 2.35 -1.84
C PRO A 354 32.83 3.26 -2.02
N ALA A 355 32.09 3.48 -0.94
CA ALA A 355 30.95 4.36 -0.93
C ALA A 355 30.94 5.24 0.33
N THR A 356 30.76 6.54 0.16
CA THR A 356 30.57 7.46 1.27
C THR A 356 29.10 7.52 1.61
N VAL A 357 28.74 7.06 2.81
CA VAL A 357 27.38 7.07 3.34
C VAL A 357 27.30 8.04 4.52
N ARG A 358 26.35 8.97 4.45
CA ARG A 358 25.90 9.76 5.60
C ARG A 358 24.53 9.26 6.01
N LEU A 359 24.44 8.65 7.19
CA LEU A 359 23.22 8.15 7.77
C LEU A 359 22.77 9.07 8.91
N SER A 360 21.51 9.48 8.89
CA SER A 360 20.90 10.34 9.90
C SER A 360 19.57 9.73 10.34
N VAL A 361 19.39 9.49 11.62
CA VAL A 361 18.21 8.84 12.17
C VAL A 361 17.63 9.70 13.28
N ALA A 362 16.36 10.04 13.17
CA ALA A 362 15.60 10.69 14.22
C ALA A 362 14.72 9.66 14.94
N THR A 363 14.82 9.62 16.27
CA THR A 363 13.99 8.77 17.13
C THR A 363 13.14 9.64 18.04
N GLY A 364 11.90 9.20 18.30
CA GLY A 364 10.98 9.83 19.24
C GLY A 364 10.35 8.79 20.16
N ASP A 365 9.73 9.27 21.24
CA ASP A 365 9.05 8.42 22.20
C ASP A 365 7.96 7.57 21.52
N TRP A 366 7.81 6.34 22.01
CA TRP A 366 6.76 5.42 21.59
C TRP A 366 6.16 4.74 22.81
N ASN A 367 4.85 4.85 22.97
CA ASN A 367 4.15 4.08 23.99
C ASN A 367 3.93 2.66 23.48
N TRP A 368 4.86 1.74 23.85
CA TRP A 368 4.78 0.35 23.42
C TRP A 368 3.64 -0.37 24.14
N ASP A 369 2.75 -0.97 23.38
CA ASP A 369 1.61 -1.76 23.85
C ASP A 369 1.44 -3.03 23.01
N GLN A 370 0.37 -3.79 23.27
CA GLN A 370 0.05 -5.04 22.57
C GLN A 370 -0.31 -4.86 21.10
N ASN A 371 -0.61 -3.63 20.66
CA ASN A 371 -0.94 -3.28 19.28
C ASN A 371 0.27 -2.73 18.50
N SER A 372 1.39 -2.53 19.18
CA SER A 372 2.62 -2.01 18.58
C SER A 372 3.25 -3.05 17.65
N MET A 373 3.46 -2.68 16.39
CA MET A 373 4.03 -3.55 15.36
C MET A 373 5.44 -3.12 14.99
N ARG A 374 6.29 -4.09 14.62
CA ARG A 374 7.61 -3.84 14.04
C ARG A 374 7.49 -3.65 12.54
N PHE A 375 8.29 -2.74 12.00
CA PHE A 375 8.40 -2.52 10.57
C PHE A 375 9.29 -3.59 9.93
N HIS A 376 8.87 -4.08 8.76
CA HIS A 376 9.61 -5.03 7.94
C HIS A 376 9.76 -4.50 6.52
N ALA A 377 10.91 -4.78 5.90
CA ALA A 377 11.12 -4.59 4.49
C ALA A 377 11.95 -5.76 3.94
N ASN A 378 11.35 -6.53 3.05
CA ASN A 378 11.97 -7.74 2.52
C ASN A 378 12.15 -7.62 1.00
N TRP A 379 13.37 -7.80 0.54
CA TRP A 379 13.72 -7.74 -0.87
C TRP A 379 14.12 -9.09 -1.41
N HIS A 380 13.67 -9.41 -2.60
CA HIS A 380 14.21 -10.50 -3.39
C HIS A 380 14.10 -10.20 -4.89
N SER A 381 14.85 -10.97 -5.69
CA SER A 381 14.83 -10.86 -7.14
C SER A 381 14.97 -12.23 -7.78
N GLN A 382 14.59 -12.29 -9.05
CA GLN A 382 14.78 -13.49 -9.88
C GLN A 382 15.10 -13.11 -11.32
N TYR A 383 16.05 -13.81 -11.89
CA TYR A 383 16.37 -13.87 -13.31
C TYR A 383 17.05 -15.21 -13.63
N PRO A 384 16.72 -15.90 -14.72
CA PRO A 384 15.62 -15.59 -15.64
C PRO A 384 14.26 -15.96 -15.06
N ILE A 385 13.21 -15.23 -15.47
CA ILE A 385 11.81 -15.63 -15.31
C ILE A 385 11.24 -15.81 -16.71
N PRO A 386 11.00 -17.05 -17.20
CA PRO A 386 10.33 -17.28 -18.47
C PRO A 386 8.86 -16.86 -18.37
N THR A 387 8.40 -16.12 -19.39
CA THR A 387 7.03 -15.61 -19.46
C THR A 387 6.03 -16.63 -20.02
N ARG A 388 6.52 -17.81 -20.41
CA ARG A 388 5.71 -18.98 -20.79
C ARG A 388 6.28 -20.25 -20.13
N PRO A 389 5.39 -21.17 -19.65
CA PRO A 389 3.95 -20.94 -19.43
C PRO A 389 3.71 -19.80 -18.45
N PHE A 390 2.51 -19.20 -18.48
CA PHE A 390 2.11 -18.20 -17.50
C PHE A 390 2.25 -18.73 -16.08
N LYS A 391 2.60 -17.86 -15.14
CA LYS A 391 2.82 -18.22 -13.75
C LYS A 391 2.59 -17.04 -12.80
N ASP A 392 2.23 -17.35 -11.59
CA ASP A 392 2.29 -16.43 -10.46
C ASP A 392 3.73 -16.37 -9.92
N TRP A 393 4.25 -15.17 -9.71
CA TRP A 393 5.52 -14.92 -9.04
C TRP A 393 5.26 -14.36 -7.64
N ASN A 394 5.69 -15.08 -6.63
CA ASN A 394 5.41 -14.71 -5.24
C ASN A 394 6.19 -13.46 -4.84
N TYR A 395 5.50 -12.36 -4.54
CA TYR A 395 6.11 -11.17 -3.95
C TYR A 395 6.53 -11.44 -2.51
N ILE A 396 5.64 -12.04 -1.72
CA ILE A 396 5.89 -12.39 -0.34
C ILE A 396 4.80 -13.35 0.18
N THR A 397 5.19 -14.21 1.12
CA THR A 397 4.27 -14.93 1.99
C THR A 397 4.63 -14.62 3.43
N ILE A 398 3.67 -14.07 4.18
CA ILE A 398 3.84 -13.66 5.58
C ILE A 398 3.03 -14.61 6.47
N THR A 399 3.61 -15.00 7.61
CA THR A 399 2.95 -15.77 8.66
C THR A 399 2.95 -14.97 9.95
N GLY A 400 1.85 -14.96 10.67
CA GLY A 400 1.64 -14.17 11.88
C GLY A 400 0.58 -13.09 11.69
N LYS A 401 0.50 -12.14 12.61
CA LYS A 401 -0.47 -11.04 12.59
C LYS A 401 0.23 -9.74 12.20
N GLY A 402 -0.35 -9.00 11.25
CA GLY A 402 0.29 -7.78 10.76
C GLY A 402 -0.50 -7.05 9.69
N MET A 403 0.16 -6.12 9.01
CA MET A 403 -0.43 -5.24 8.00
C MET A 403 0.53 -5.06 6.83
N TYR A 404 0.10 -5.38 5.62
CA TYR A 404 0.83 -5.12 4.39
C TYR A 404 0.59 -3.68 3.92
N VAL A 405 1.69 -2.93 3.67
CA VAL A 405 1.61 -1.48 3.45
C VAL A 405 2.24 -1.01 2.13
N GLY A 406 2.68 -1.94 1.29
CA GLY A 406 3.12 -1.58 -0.06
C GLY A 406 4.39 -2.27 -0.52
N ASP A 407 4.87 -1.83 -1.67
CA ASP A 407 6.02 -2.41 -2.35
C ASP A 407 6.71 -1.43 -3.32
N ALA A 408 7.87 -1.85 -3.82
CA ALA A 408 8.60 -1.20 -4.90
C ALA A 408 9.11 -2.29 -5.84
N LEU A 409 8.65 -2.28 -7.08
CA LEU A 409 8.99 -3.23 -8.13
C LEU A 409 10.01 -2.63 -9.09
N SER A 410 11.02 -3.41 -9.44
CA SER A 410 11.93 -3.15 -10.57
C SER A 410 11.80 -4.30 -11.56
N VAL A 411 11.49 -3.99 -12.81
CA VAL A 411 11.37 -4.97 -13.90
C VAL A 411 12.43 -4.68 -14.96
N TYR A 412 13.06 -5.73 -15.50
CA TYR A 412 13.78 -5.65 -16.77
C TYR A 412 13.04 -6.45 -17.82
N ASN A 413 12.62 -5.77 -18.90
CA ASN A 413 11.97 -6.35 -20.06
C ASN A 413 12.90 -6.27 -21.29
N PRO A 414 13.28 -7.39 -21.92
CA PRO A 414 14.23 -7.39 -23.03
C PRO A 414 13.62 -6.94 -24.38
N THR A 415 12.28 -6.82 -24.46
CA THR A 415 11.51 -6.52 -25.67
C THR A 415 10.77 -5.18 -25.59
N GLN A 416 10.31 -4.67 -26.73
CA GLN A 416 9.45 -3.48 -26.76
C GLN A 416 7.97 -3.79 -26.51
N GLU A 417 7.60 -5.07 -26.46
CA GLU A 417 6.24 -5.50 -26.17
C GLU A 417 5.90 -5.27 -24.70
N TRP A 418 4.60 -5.19 -24.42
CA TRP A 418 4.10 -4.91 -23.08
C TRP A 418 4.33 -6.10 -22.13
N TRP A 419 4.71 -5.79 -20.89
CA TRP A 419 5.11 -6.79 -19.89
C TRP A 419 4.16 -6.88 -18.68
N GLY A 420 3.24 -5.94 -18.52
CA GLY A 420 2.54 -5.71 -17.27
C GLY A 420 1.04 -6.02 -17.28
N GLU A 421 0.60 -7.05 -18.06
CA GLU A 421 -0.80 -7.52 -18.07
C GLU A 421 -1.15 -8.40 -16.87
N GLY A 422 -0.16 -8.93 -16.15
CA GLY A 422 -0.38 -9.91 -15.10
C GLY A 422 -1.03 -9.32 -13.85
N ASP A 423 -2.01 -10.03 -13.31
CA ASP A 423 -2.85 -9.62 -12.20
C ASP A 423 -2.17 -9.76 -10.84
N GLU A 424 -2.44 -8.83 -9.92
CA GLU A 424 -2.17 -9.07 -8.52
C GLU A 424 -3.21 -10.02 -7.91
N LYS A 425 -2.72 -10.98 -7.10
CA LYS A 425 -3.52 -11.98 -6.40
C LYS A 425 -3.08 -12.04 -4.94
N ILE A 426 -3.90 -11.46 -4.03
CA ILE A 426 -3.55 -11.41 -2.61
C ILE A 426 -4.57 -12.20 -1.80
N TYR A 427 -4.04 -13.19 -1.07
CA TYR A 427 -4.78 -14.08 -0.19
C TYR A 427 -4.56 -13.65 1.26
N VAL A 428 -5.62 -13.50 2.02
CA VAL A 428 -5.59 -13.12 3.43
C VAL A 428 -6.04 -14.28 4.28
N ASP A 429 -5.32 -14.58 5.36
CA ASP A 429 -5.66 -15.55 6.39
C ASP A 429 -5.97 -16.96 5.90
N GLY A 430 -5.33 -17.39 4.81
CA GLY A 430 -5.45 -18.75 4.26
C GLY A 430 -6.66 -18.94 3.34
N GLU A 431 -7.17 -17.87 2.74
CA GLU A 431 -8.22 -17.93 1.72
C GLU A 431 -7.85 -18.92 0.60
N SER A 432 -8.83 -19.63 0.08
CA SER A 432 -8.67 -20.55 -1.07
C SER A 432 -8.73 -19.84 -2.42
N PHE A 433 -9.32 -18.65 -2.46
CA PHE A 433 -9.38 -17.74 -3.60
C PHE A 433 -9.03 -16.33 -3.11
N PRO A 434 -8.23 -15.54 -3.86
CA PRO A 434 -7.79 -14.24 -3.37
C PRO A 434 -8.96 -13.26 -3.24
N SER A 435 -9.04 -12.57 -2.12
CA SER A 435 -10.02 -11.50 -1.90
C SER A 435 -9.59 -10.17 -2.51
N ILE A 436 -8.35 -10.09 -3.00
CA ILE A 436 -7.84 -9.00 -3.83
C ILE A 436 -7.31 -9.65 -5.11
N PHE A 437 -7.98 -9.37 -6.24
CA PHE A 437 -7.64 -9.90 -7.55
C PHE A 437 -7.76 -8.75 -8.55
N GLY A 438 -6.63 -8.37 -9.16
CA GLY A 438 -6.54 -7.21 -10.05
C GLY A 438 -6.84 -7.51 -11.51
N THR A 439 -6.37 -6.61 -12.37
CA THR A 439 -6.60 -6.60 -13.81
C THR A 439 -5.34 -6.29 -14.61
N GLY A 440 -4.20 -6.28 -13.94
CA GLY A 440 -2.91 -5.99 -14.53
C GLY A 440 -1.92 -5.38 -13.54
N THR A 441 -0.65 -5.65 -13.74
CA THR A 441 0.43 -5.08 -12.91
C THR A 441 0.45 -3.55 -12.98
N GLU A 442 0.21 -2.95 -14.16
CA GLU A 442 0.13 -1.51 -14.30
C GLU A 442 -1.04 -0.90 -13.51
N ASP A 443 -2.18 -1.59 -13.50
CA ASP A 443 -3.40 -1.19 -12.80
C ASP A 443 -3.17 -1.20 -11.28
N TYR A 444 -2.45 -2.22 -10.81
CA TYR A 444 -1.99 -2.28 -9.43
C TYR A 444 -1.15 -1.06 -9.06
N TYR A 445 -0.21 -0.65 -9.91
CA TYR A 445 0.61 0.55 -9.70
C TYR A 445 -0.07 1.85 -10.12
N GLY A 446 -1.34 1.80 -10.51
CA GLY A 446 -2.21 2.95 -10.67
C GLY A 446 -2.06 3.69 -12.00
N TYR A 447 -1.52 3.06 -13.05
CA TYR A 447 -1.53 3.60 -14.40
C TYR A 447 -2.23 2.64 -15.37
N SER A 448 -2.19 2.85 -16.68
CA SER A 448 -2.83 1.96 -17.65
C SER A 448 -2.27 2.18 -19.07
N TRP A 449 -2.59 1.24 -19.96
CA TRP A 449 -2.25 1.28 -21.40
C TRP A 449 -0.74 1.26 -21.68
N GLY A 450 0.05 0.55 -20.90
CA GLY A 450 1.50 0.48 -21.05
C GLY A 450 2.17 1.86 -20.98
N GLY A 451 1.63 2.76 -20.15
CA GLY A 451 2.05 4.15 -20.08
C GLY A 451 3.52 4.30 -19.68
N THR A 452 4.30 4.99 -20.54
CA THR A 452 5.75 5.19 -20.35
C THR A 452 6.10 6.58 -19.80
N LYS A 453 5.12 7.36 -19.36
CA LYS A 453 5.34 8.66 -18.73
C LYS A 453 5.59 8.50 -17.25
N LEU A 454 6.69 9.09 -16.76
CA LEU A 454 6.95 9.16 -15.34
C LEU A 454 5.86 9.97 -14.65
N PHE A 455 5.48 9.52 -13.47
CA PHE A 455 4.55 10.24 -12.58
C PHE A 455 4.89 10.01 -11.13
N GLN A 456 4.52 10.97 -10.29
CA GLN A 456 4.73 10.93 -8.84
C GLN A 456 3.48 11.43 -8.13
N THR A 457 2.99 10.62 -7.21
CA THR A 457 1.82 10.92 -6.37
C THR A 457 2.13 10.53 -4.92
N PRO A 458 1.30 10.86 -3.95
CA PRO A 458 1.53 10.40 -2.58
C PRO A 458 1.63 8.87 -2.44
N PHE A 459 0.93 8.09 -3.28
CA PHE A 459 0.75 6.65 -3.05
C PHE A 459 1.23 5.75 -4.18
N VAL A 460 1.18 6.17 -5.44
CA VAL A 460 1.61 5.38 -6.61
C VAL A 460 2.58 6.18 -7.46
N ASN A 461 3.64 5.55 -7.97
CA ASN A 461 4.67 6.26 -8.72
C ASN A 461 5.31 5.34 -9.75
N GLN A 462 5.63 5.90 -10.93
CA GLN A 462 6.50 5.30 -11.93
C GLN A 462 7.72 6.22 -12.06
N VAL A 463 8.86 5.78 -11.51
CA VAL A 463 10.04 6.66 -11.36
C VAL A 463 11.12 6.39 -12.41
N ARG A 464 11.00 5.26 -13.14
CA ARG A 464 11.90 4.92 -14.24
C ARG A 464 11.17 4.16 -15.34
N VAL A 465 11.41 4.54 -16.58
CA VAL A 465 11.07 3.79 -17.79
C VAL A 465 12.17 4.07 -18.82
N ASP A 466 12.94 3.05 -19.23
CA ASP A 466 14.08 3.24 -20.12
C ASP A 466 13.65 3.51 -21.58
N GLY A 467 12.80 2.64 -22.14
CA GLY A 467 12.39 2.69 -23.55
C GLY A 467 13.45 2.11 -24.53
N PRO A 468 13.17 2.11 -25.83
CA PRO A 468 11.93 2.60 -26.43
C PRO A 468 10.73 1.72 -26.10
N ARG A 469 9.56 2.32 -25.96
CA ARG A 469 8.34 1.68 -25.46
C ARG A 469 8.62 1.06 -24.09
N ASN A 470 8.36 -0.25 -23.95
CA ASN A 470 8.44 -0.96 -22.68
C ASN A 470 9.74 -1.76 -22.50
N LYS A 471 10.74 -1.55 -23.38
CA LYS A 471 12.04 -2.22 -23.30
C LYS A 471 12.92 -1.59 -22.24
N GLY A 472 13.69 -2.41 -21.53
CA GLY A 472 14.65 -1.98 -20.52
C GLY A 472 14.07 -2.05 -19.11
N ASN A 473 14.52 -1.14 -18.24
CA ASN A 473 14.10 -1.15 -16.85
C ASN A 473 12.89 -0.24 -16.62
N THR A 474 11.94 -0.73 -15.82
CA THR A 474 10.83 0.03 -15.25
C THR A 474 10.90 -0.07 -13.74
N VAL A 475 10.62 1.02 -13.02
CA VAL A 475 10.53 1.04 -11.56
C VAL A 475 9.22 1.70 -11.15
N ASP A 476 8.39 0.89 -10.49
CA ASP A 476 7.08 1.29 -9.98
C ASP A 476 7.02 1.14 -8.46
N THR A 477 6.28 2.02 -7.79
CA THR A 477 6.06 1.90 -6.35
C THR A 477 4.60 2.11 -5.99
N ARG A 478 4.10 1.29 -5.08
CA ARG A 478 2.82 1.49 -4.42
C ARG A 478 2.99 1.56 -2.92
N THR A 479 2.43 2.60 -2.34
CA THR A 479 2.33 2.79 -0.89
C THR A 479 0.86 2.72 -0.52
N ARG A 480 0.50 1.79 0.36
CA ARG A 480 -0.85 1.66 0.91
C ARG A 480 -0.95 2.51 2.18
N ASN A 481 -2.11 3.12 2.35
CA ASN A 481 -2.42 3.96 3.49
C ASN A 481 -3.76 3.49 4.09
N LEU A 482 -4.89 4.14 3.80
CA LEU A 482 -6.19 3.61 4.18
C LEU A 482 -6.50 2.26 3.51
N ASP A 483 -5.88 1.96 2.38
CA ASP A 483 -5.95 0.69 1.68
C ASP A 483 -4.91 -0.35 2.15
N ALA A 484 -4.30 -0.16 3.33
CA ALA A 484 -3.44 -1.16 3.98
C ALA A 484 -4.22 -2.45 4.30
N ILE A 485 -3.55 -3.60 4.15
CA ILE A 485 -4.20 -4.92 4.24
C ILE A 485 -3.83 -5.58 5.56
N PRO A 486 -4.72 -5.59 6.57
CA PRO A 486 -4.52 -6.33 7.81
C PRO A 486 -4.70 -7.83 7.57
N PHE A 487 -3.91 -8.64 8.29
CA PHE A 487 -4.03 -10.08 8.32
C PHE A 487 -3.80 -10.60 9.74
N SER A 488 -4.58 -11.57 10.17
CA SER A 488 -4.54 -12.13 11.53
C SER A 488 -3.69 -13.41 11.64
N LYS A 489 -3.46 -14.09 10.51
CA LYS A 489 -2.73 -15.37 10.46
C LYS A 489 -1.66 -15.38 9.37
N SER A 490 -2.00 -14.89 8.18
CA SER A 490 -1.09 -14.93 7.04
C SER A 490 -1.54 -14.00 5.92
N LEU A 491 -0.58 -13.60 5.09
CA LEU A 491 -0.84 -12.94 3.82
C LEU A 491 0.07 -13.58 2.76
N LYS A 492 -0.49 -13.92 1.60
CA LYS A 492 0.26 -14.37 0.42
C LYS A 492 -0.04 -13.41 -0.72
N PHE A 493 1.00 -12.82 -1.29
CA PHE A 493 0.89 -11.94 -2.44
C PHE A 493 1.67 -12.52 -3.62
N ASP A 494 0.94 -12.83 -4.67
CA ASP A 494 1.47 -13.26 -5.96
C ASP A 494 1.16 -12.20 -7.02
N MET A 495 2.13 -11.94 -7.90
CA MET A 495 1.96 -11.14 -9.11
C MET A 495 2.13 -12.06 -10.31
N GLU A 496 1.16 -12.07 -11.18
CA GLU A 496 1.21 -12.86 -12.40
C GLU A 496 2.25 -12.32 -13.38
N ILE A 497 3.06 -13.21 -13.95
CA ILE A 497 4.01 -12.88 -15.01
C ILE A 497 3.32 -13.05 -16.37
N TRP A 498 2.87 -11.94 -16.91
CA TRP A 498 2.15 -11.92 -18.19
C TRP A 498 2.73 -10.85 -19.12
N ASN A 499 3.48 -11.29 -20.14
CA ASN A 499 4.12 -10.46 -21.16
C ASN A 499 3.55 -10.84 -22.53
N TRP A 500 3.41 -9.91 -23.45
CA TRP A 500 2.93 -10.19 -24.80
C TRP A 500 3.91 -11.03 -25.63
N SER A 501 5.20 -11.08 -25.23
CA SER A 501 6.22 -11.92 -25.86
C SER A 501 6.63 -13.09 -24.98
N ASP A 502 7.06 -14.19 -25.59
CA ASP A 502 7.73 -15.30 -24.91
C ASP A 502 9.22 -14.97 -24.76
N VAL A 503 9.60 -14.49 -23.58
CA VAL A 503 10.94 -13.98 -23.24
C VAL A 503 11.29 -14.28 -21.78
N ASN A 504 12.55 -14.05 -21.42
CA ASN A 504 12.98 -14.06 -20.03
C ASN A 504 13.02 -12.63 -19.48
N VAL A 505 12.21 -12.34 -18.46
CA VAL A 505 12.23 -11.07 -17.74
C VAL A 505 12.99 -11.21 -16.41
N ALA A 506 13.38 -10.08 -15.81
CA ALA A 506 13.86 -10.03 -14.44
C ALA A 506 12.93 -9.16 -13.59
N TYR A 507 12.59 -9.67 -12.41
CA TYR A 507 11.84 -8.93 -11.40
C TYR A 507 12.66 -8.83 -10.12
N ALA A 508 12.56 -7.68 -9.46
CA ALA A 508 13.05 -7.46 -8.12
C ALA A 508 12.02 -6.63 -7.34
N VAL A 509 11.67 -7.05 -6.14
CA VAL A 509 10.66 -6.37 -5.33
C VAL A 509 11.14 -6.19 -3.90
N THR A 510 10.90 -4.99 -3.34
CA THR A 510 10.92 -4.75 -1.88
C THR A 510 9.48 -4.64 -1.43
N THR A 511 9.06 -5.48 -0.50
CA THR A 511 7.75 -5.43 0.14
C THR A 511 7.87 -4.78 1.52
N TYR A 512 6.90 -3.93 1.88
CA TYR A 512 6.84 -3.23 3.17
C TYR A 512 5.62 -3.69 3.94
N TRP A 513 5.82 -4.03 5.21
CA TRP A 513 4.75 -4.48 6.08
C TRP A 513 5.08 -4.26 7.55
N TYR A 514 4.06 -4.29 8.38
CA TYR A 514 4.19 -4.27 9.83
C TYR A 514 3.73 -5.60 10.41
N GLY A 515 4.42 -6.08 11.45
CA GLY A 515 4.08 -7.32 12.13
C GLY A 515 4.11 -7.20 13.64
N LEU A 516 3.17 -7.85 14.30
CA LEU A 516 3.30 -8.11 15.74
C LEU A 516 4.53 -8.99 15.99
N PRO A 517 5.14 -8.94 17.18
CA PRO A 517 6.28 -9.80 17.53
C PRO A 517 6.02 -11.27 17.18
N GLY A 518 6.96 -11.89 16.46
CA GLY A 518 6.86 -13.27 15.98
C GLY A 518 6.28 -13.45 14.57
N ALA A 519 5.79 -12.40 13.93
CA ALA A 519 5.44 -12.46 12.50
C ALA A 519 6.70 -12.57 11.65
N SER A 520 6.65 -13.36 10.58
CA SER A 520 7.81 -13.63 9.71
C SER A 520 7.41 -13.80 8.25
N SER A 521 8.37 -13.72 7.34
CA SER A 521 8.12 -13.95 5.91
C SER A 521 8.93 -15.13 5.37
N ASN A 522 8.52 -15.60 4.18
CA ASN A 522 9.26 -16.62 3.42
C ASN A 522 10.56 -16.08 2.79
N ILE A 523 10.75 -14.77 2.74
CA ILE A 523 11.94 -14.15 2.16
C ILE A 523 13.08 -14.21 3.19
N LYS A 524 14.10 -15.01 2.86
CA LYS A 524 15.31 -15.10 3.67
C LYS A 524 16.44 -14.43 2.90
N PRO A 525 16.83 -13.22 3.30
CA PRO A 525 17.92 -12.53 2.63
C PRO A 525 19.23 -13.28 2.82
N SER A 526 19.99 -13.41 1.74
CA SER A 526 21.38 -13.85 1.79
C SER A 526 22.26 -12.80 1.13
N PRO A 527 23.55 -12.68 1.52
CA PRO A 527 24.48 -11.76 0.87
C PRO A 527 24.57 -11.96 -0.65
N GLU A 528 24.51 -13.21 -1.10
CA GLU A 528 24.57 -13.58 -2.52
C GLU A 528 23.35 -13.08 -3.29
N ASN A 529 22.21 -13.01 -2.62
CA ASN A 529 20.94 -12.57 -3.22
C ASN A 529 20.78 -11.04 -3.22
N LEU A 530 21.54 -10.30 -2.40
CA LEU A 530 21.41 -8.85 -2.26
C LEU A 530 22.13 -8.03 -3.33
N ASN A 531 23.04 -8.65 -4.11
CA ASN A 531 23.75 -7.99 -5.21
C ASN A 531 23.79 -8.90 -6.46
N PRO A 532 22.63 -9.37 -6.95
CA PRO A 532 22.61 -10.19 -8.15
C PRO A 532 22.96 -9.36 -9.38
N THR A 533 23.70 -9.95 -10.31
CA THR A 533 23.86 -9.39 -11.66
C THR A 533 22.55 -9.60 -12.42
N LEU A 534 21.76 -8.57 -12.56
CA LEU A 534 20.55 -8.60 -13.37
C LEU A 534 20.83 -8.13 -14.79
N PRO A 535 20.06 -8.59 -15.79
CA PRO A 535 20.17 -8.10 -17.16
C PRO A 535 20.02 -6.57 -17.19
N GLY A 536 20.81 -5.93 -18.07
CA GLY A 536 20.89 -4.47 -18.15
C GLY A 536 21.84 -3.83 -17.13
N ASP A 537 22.48 -4.59 -16.23
CA ASP A 537 23.57 -4.09 -15.37
C ASP A 537 24.89 -3.97 -16.14
N THR A 538 25.04 -4.75 -17.22
CA THR A 538 26.27 -4.83 -18.03
C THR A 538 26.25 -3.94 -19.28
N THR A 539 25.13 -3.30 -19.59
CA THR A 539 24.98 -2.47 -20.80
C THR A 539 24.91 -0.98 -20.45
N ARG A 540 26.10 -0.38 -20.26
CA ARG A 540 26.46 0.99 -20.69
C ARG A 540 27.97 1.14 -20.70
#